data_ef3001ae58fa702c9e2aea449fbc0d82
#
_entry.id   ef3001ae58fa702c9e2aea449fbc0d82
#
_cell.length_a   1.000
_cell.length_b   1.000
_cell.length_c   1.000
_cell.angle_alpha   90.00
_cell.angle_beta   90.00
_cell.angle_gamma   90.00
#
_symmetry.space_group_name_H-M   'P 1'
#
loop_
_entity.id
_entity.type
_entity.pdbx_description
1 polymer ?
#
loop_
_entity_poly.entity_id
_entity_poly.type
_entity_poly.pdbx_seq_one_letter_code
_entity_poly.pdbx_strand_id
1 'polypeptide(L)'
;MDWLHIENTFSFTTGKFKQAIESSNYLPFIPAPRLINEVRCNFNSITKSITHFYAKIELDNTFKQNKIFTAYNTETATAGYSLLNAGIGADVVSAKGKTLFSLHVAGINLGDVAYQNHLSRLKYAAENMATGRMGVFNMGRNFSIKINIPISTHLKGG
;
A
#
# COMPACT_ATOMS: atom_id res chain seq x y z
N MET A 1 15.59 21.15 4.81
CA MET A 1 15.29 20.51 6.11
C MET A 1 15.28 19.02 5.86
N ASP A 2 16.30 18.31 6.31
CA ASP A 2 16.49 16.90 5.94
C ASP A 2 15.70 15.91 6.82
N TRP A 3 14.99 16.44 7.82
CA TRP A 3 14.23 15.63 8.77
C TRP A 3 12.76 15.41 8.38
N LEU A 4 12.20 16.26 7.52
CA LEU A 4 10.82 16.16 7.05
C LEU A 4 10.79 15.84 5.55
N HIS A 5 10.08 14.78 5.21
CA HIS A 5 9.84 14.35 3.84
C HIS A 5 8.33 14.29 3.59
N ILE A 6 7.89 14.94 2.52
CA ILE A 6 6.50 14.93 2.08
C ILE A 6 6.48 14.42 0.64
N GLU A 7 5.73 13.36 0.40
CA GLU A 7 5.59 12.77 -0.92
C GLU A 7 4.12 12.69 -1.32
N ASN A 8 3.83 13.06 -2.56
CA ASN A 8 2.49 12.93 -3.15
C ASN A 8 2.64 12.20 -4.48
N THR A 9 2.03 11.04 -4.60
CA THR A 9 2.05 10.24 -5.81
C THR A 9 0.63 10.10 -6.36
N PHE A 10 0.40 10.60 -7.59
CA PHE A 10 -0.86 10.42 -8.29
C PHE A 10 -0.69 9.47 -9.47
N SER A 11 -1.53 8.44 -9.53
CA SER A 11 -1.55 7.45 -10.61
C SER A 11 -2.89 7.50 -11.33
N PHE A 12 -2.83 7.65 -12.63
CA PHE A 12 -4.02 7.66 -13.49
C PHE A 12 -3.73 6.93 -14.79
N THR A 13 -4.62 6.02 -15.17
CA THR A 13 -4.55 5.28 -16.44
C THR A 13 -5.91 5.36 -17.13
N THR A 14 -5.91 5.56 -18.43
CA THR A 14 -7.11 5.48 -19.26
C THR A 14 -6.79 4.81 -20.59
N GLY A 15 -7.73 4.06 -21.10
CA GLY A 15 -7.62 3.41 -22.40
C GLY A 15 -9.02 3.24 -23.01
N LYS A 16 -9.10 3.40 -24.33
CA LYS A 16 -10.35 3.25 -25.06
C LYS A 16 -10.12 2.49 -26.35
N PHE A 17 -11.12 1.75 -26.77
CA PHE A 17 -11.20 1.21 -28.11
C PHE A 17 -11.51 2.33 -29.13
N LYS A 18 -11.02 2.22 -30.33
CA LYS A 18 -11.37 3.13 -31.44
C LYS A 18 -12.85 2.97 -31.84
N GLN A 19 -13.37 1.75 -31.74
CA GLN A 19 -14.78 1.42 -32.00
C GLN A 19 -15.36 0.77 -30.76
N ALA A 20 -16.59 1.13 -30.40
CA ALA A 20 -17.28 0.53 -29.27
C ALA A 20 -17.52 -0.97 -29.49
N ILE A 21 -17.37 -1.74 -28.42
CA ILE A 21 -17.75 -3.16 -28.35
C ILE A 21 -18.96 -3.24 -27.45
N GLU A 22 -20.12 -3.66 -27.97
CA GLU A 22 -21.39 -3.74 -27.23
C GLU A 22 -21.66 -2.48 -26.37
N SER A 23 -21.52 -1.30 -26.97
CA SER A 23 -21.71 0.00 -26.32
C SER A 23 -20.63 0.35 -25.27
N SER A 24 -19.59 -0.45 -25.11
CA SER A 24 -18.45 -0.15 -24.23
C SER A 24 -17.27 0.36 -25.02
N ASN A 25 -16.78 1.55 -24.65
CA ASN A 25 -15.61 2.17 -25.27
C ASN A 25 -14.32 2.00 -24.45
N TYR A 26 -14.41 1.65 -23.18
CA TYR A 26 -13.24 1.54 -22.30
C TYR A 26 -12.56 0.18 -22.43
N LEU A 27 -11.22 0.16 -22.34
CA LEU A 27 -10.49 -1.09 -22.24
C LEU A 27 -10.78 -1.78 -20.90
N PRO A 28 -10.83 -3.13 -20.87
CA PRO A 28 -11.05 -3.85 -19.64
C PRO A 28 -9.85 -3.74 -18.67
N PHE A 29 -10.14 -3.87 -17.39
CA PHE A 29 -9.16 -3.95 -16.30
C PHE A 29 -8.24 -2.73 -16.19
N ILE A 30 -8.76 -1.54 -16.45
CA ILE A 30 -8.05 -0.29 -16.17
C ILE A 30 -8.10 -0.01 -14.68
N PRO A 31 -6.94 0.17 -14.00
CA PRO A 31 -6.91 0.45 -12.57
C PRO A 31 -7.64 1.74 -12.22
N ALA A 32 -8.21 1.80 -11.03
CA ALA A 32 -8.79 3.02 -10.49
C ALA A 32 -7.71 4.09 -10.29
N PRO A 33 -8.02 5.38 -10.49
CA PRO A 33 -7.11 6.46 -10.13
C PRO A 33 -6.75 6.39 -8.64
N ARG A 34 -5.51 6.72 -8.29
CA ARG A 34 -5.01 6.60 -6.92
C ARG A 34 -4.14 7.80 -6.57
N LEU A 35 -4.32 8.33 -5.37
CA LEU A 35 -3.50 9.39 -4.79
C LEU A 35 -2.95 8.92 -3.45
N ILE A 36 -1.63 8.87 -3.34
CA ILE A 36 -0.93 8.56 -2.09
C ILE A 36 -0.28 9.85 -1.59
N ASN A 37 -0.52 10.16 -0.33
CA ASN A 37 0.12 11.26 0.39
C ASN A 37 0.88 10.66 1.58
N GLU A 38 2.20 10.83 1.61
CA GLU A 38 3.05 10.40 2.73
C GLU A 38 3.70 11.60 3.39
N VAL A 39 3.70 11.61 4.71
CA VAL A 39 4.53 12.49 5.53
C VAL A 39 5.42 11.62 6.39
N ARG A 40 6.73 11.85 6.29
CA ARG A 40 7.74 11.10 7.02
C ARG A 40 8.70 12.05 7.74
N CYS A 41 8.94 11.79 9.00
CA CYS A 41 9.94 12.45 9.82
C CYS A 41 11.13 11.50 10.05
N ASN A 42 12.34 11.98 9.79
CA ASN A 42 13.58 11.20 9.96
C ASN A 42 14.43 11.87 11.04
N PHE A 43 15.00 11.06 11.93
CA PHE A 43 15.89 11.51 13.00
C PHE A 43 17.17 10.68 12.94
N ASN A 44 18.31 11.35 12.83
CA ASN A 44 19.61 10.66 12.70
C ASN A 44 19.94 9.83 13.92
N SER A 45 19.59 10.32 15.11
CA SER A 45 19.82 9.60 16.37
C SER A 45 18.82 10.05 17.42
N ILE A 46 18.21 9.11 18.12
CA ILE A 46 17.43 9.37 19.34
C ILE A 46 18.28 9.13 20.58
N THR A 47 19.10 8.09 20.54
CA THR A 47 20.05 7.73 21.59
C THR A 47 21.36 7.23 20.97
N LYS A 48 22.40 7.02 21.81
CA LYS A 48 23.66 6.43 21.35
C LYS A 48 23.50 5.03 20.72
N SER A 49 22.40 4.33 21.04
CA SER A 49 22.13 2.97 20.57
C SER A 49 21.00 2.89 19.54
N ILE A 50 20.26 3.97 19.30
CA ILE A 50 19.15 4.02 18.34
C ILE A 50 19.40 5.15 17.35
N THR A 51 19.60 4.78 16.09
CA THR A 51 19.89 5.68 14.98
C THR A 51 18.90 5.49 13.83
N HIS A 52 18.90 6.43 12.88
CA HIS A 52 18.05 6.38 11.69
C HIS A 52 16.56 6.11 12.00
N PHE A 53 16.07 6.68 13.12
CA PHE A 53 14.66 6.56 13.47
C PHE A 53 13.83 7.33 12.48
N TYR A 54 12.74 6.74 12.05
CA TYR A 54 11.71 7.43 11.31
C TYR A 54 10.31 7.11 11.83
N ALA A 55 9.41 8.05 11.62
CA ALA A 55 7.97 7.85 11.74
C ALA A 55 7.29 8.37 10.48
N LYS A 56 6.31 7.64 9.96
CA LYS A 56 5.55 8.04 8.78
C LYS A 56 4.06 7.80 8.93
N ILE A 57 3.29 8.64 8.28
CA ILE A 57 1.86 8.48 8.06
C ILE A 57 1.61 8.57 6.57
N GLU A 58 0.74 7.71 6.06
CA GLU A 58 0.38 7.64 4.65
C GLU A 58 -1.14 7.57 4.53
N LEU A 59 -1.69 8.42 3.67
CA LEU A 59 -3.09 8.38 3.25
C LEU A 59 -3.16 7.91 1.80
N ASP A 60 -3.73 6.73 1.60
CA ASP A 60 -3.88 6.09 0.29
C ASP A 60 -5.34 6.20 -0.16
N ASN A 61 -5.59 7.09 -1.10
CA ASN A 61 -6.92 7.33 -1.66
C ASN A 61 -7.03 6.65 -3.03
N THR A 62 -7.85 5.64 -3.13
CA THR A 62 -8.27 5.04 -4.39
C THR A 62 -9.65 5.59 -4.77
N PHE A 63 -9.74 6.23 -5.93
CA PHE A 63 -10.99 6.85 -6.40
C PHE A 63 -11.93 5.80 -6.98
N LYS A 64 -13.20 6.16 -7.11
CA LYS A 64 -14.21 5.32 -7.78
C LYS A 64 -13.77 5.01 -9.22
N GLN A 65 -13.86 3.74 -9.61
CA GLN A 65 -13.72 3.33 -11.01
C GLN A 65 -15.07 3.03 -11.62
N ASN A 66 -15.51 3.93 -12.48
CA ASN A 66 -16.78 3.83 -13.24
C ASN A 66 -16.56 3.85 -14.76
N LYS A 67 -15.31 4.02 -15.22
CA LYS A 67 -14.93 3.93 -16.63
C LYS A 67 -14.49 2.49 -16.93
N ILE A 68 -15.48 1.61 -17.07
CA ILE A 68 -15.33 0.16 -17.09
C ILE A 68 -15.74 -0.41 -18.45
N PHE A 69 -15.25 -1.60 -18.76
CA PHE A 69 -15.66 -2.38 -19.91
C PHE A 69 -16.86 -3.24 -19.54
N THR A 70 -18.05 -2.81 -19.97
CA THR A 70 -19.32 -3.46 -19.62
C THR A 70 -19.73 -4.57 -20.55
N ALA A 71 -19.12 -4.66 -21.75
CA ALA A 71 -19.43 -5.70 -22.71
C ALA A 71 -19.27 -7.10 -22.08
N TYR A 72 -20.17 -7.99 -22.45
CA TYR A 72 -20.23 -9.38 -21.95
C TYR A 72 -20.28 -9.51 -20.42
N ASN A 73 -20.76 -8.49 -19.70
CA ASN A 73 -20.75 -8.43 -18.24
C ASN A 73 -19.36 -8.64 -17.62
N THR A 74 -18.31 -8.15 -18.30
CA THR A 74 -16.92 -8.39 -17.91
C THR A 74 -16.55 -7.66 -16.62
N GLU A 75 -17.04 -6.42 -16.44
CA GLU A 75 -16.68 -5.57 -15.31
C GLU A 75 -17.88 -4.87 -14.69
N THR A 76 -17.76 -4.60 -13.40
CA THR A 76 -18.68 -3.72 -12.65
C THR A 76 -17.90 -2.55 -12.05
N ALA A 77 -18.57 -1.42 -11.85
CA ALA A 77 -17.98 -0.28 -11.16
C ALA A 77 -17.51 -0.68 -9.74
N THR A 78 -16.49 0.02 -9.26
CA THR A 78 -15.95 -0.22 -7.91
C THR A 78 -15.95 1.10 -7.14
N ALA A 79 -16.45 1.08 -5.92
CA ALA A 79 -16.44 2.23 -5.04
C ALA A 79 -15.01 2.67 -4.71
N GLY A 80 -14.80 3.97 -4.52
CA GLY A 80 -13.54 4.49 -3.97
C GLY A 80 -13.43 4.19 -2.47
N TYR A 81 -12.21 4.25 -1.98
CA TYR A 81 -11.89 4.06 -0.56
C TYR A 81 -10.61 4.82 -0.19
N SER A 82 -10.45 5.08 1.11
CA SER A 82 -9.26 5.72 1.66
C SER A 82 -8.71 4.88 2.80
N LEU A 83 -7.41 4.59 2.77
CA LEU A 83 -6.73 3.79 3.77
C LEU A 83 -5.71 4.69 4.50
N LEU A 84 -5.75 4.67 5.82
CA LEU A 84 -4.74 5.28 6.66
C LEU A 84 -3.71 4.23 7.05
N ASN A 85 -2.45 4.49 6.72
CA ASN A 85 -1.32 3.65 7.06
C ASN A 85 -0.33 4.44 7.92
N ALA A 86 0.42 3.76 8.78
CA ALA A 86 1.49 4.38 9.57
C ALA A 86 2.64 3.40 9.74
N GLY A 87 3.83 3.93 9.97
CA GLY A 87 5.00 3.10 10.20
C GLY A 87 6.07 3.82 11.00
N ILE A 88 6.83 3.05 11.75
CA ILE A 88 8.03 3.51 12.45
C ILE A 88 9.17 2.53 12.19
N GLY A 89 10.39 3.00 12.26
CA GLY A 89 11.55 2.12 12.17
C GLY A 89 12.81 2.79 12.70
N ALA A 90 13.77 1.97 13.08
CA ALA A 90 15.07 2.43 13.60
C ALA A 90 16.13 1.37 13.41
N ASP A 91 17.39 1.80 13.45
CA ASP A 91 18.54 0.95 13.56
C ASP A 91 19.01 0.87 15.02
N VAL A 92 19.24 -0.33 15.50
CA VAL A 92 19.89 -0.58 16.79
C VAL A 92 21.39 -0.80 16.53
N VAL A 93 22.21 0.03 17.15
CA VAL A 93 23.66 0.02 16.94
C VAL A 93 24.41 -0.36 18.22
N SER A 94 25.53 -1.01 18.04
CA SER A 94 26.47 -1.32 19.14
C SER A 94 27.20 -0.07 19.62
N ALA A 95 27.86 -0.14 20.76
CA ALA A 95 28.74 0.93 21.29
C ALA A 95 29.86 1.35 20.30
N LYS A 96 30.22 0.50 19.34
CA LYS A 96 31.19 0.76 18.27
C LYS A 96 30.56 1.33 17.00
N GLY A 97 29.28 1.68 17.02
CA GLY A 97 28.57 2.24 15.87
C GLY A 97 28.17 1.22 14.79
N LYS A 98 28.36 -0.08 15.00
CA LYS A 98 27.96 -1.12 14.06
C LYS A 98 26.48 -1.43 14.23
N THR A 99 25.68 -1.41 13.16
CA THR A 99 24.29 -1.84 13.18
C THR A 99 24.19 -3.30 13.57
N LEU A 100 23.44 -3.59 14.62
CA LEU A 100 23.13 -4.94 15.08
C LEU A 100 21.92 -5.50 14.35
N PHE A 101 20.86 -4.71 14.27
CA PHE A 101 19.66 -4.99 13.50
C PHE A 101 18.85 -3.71 13.26
N SER A 102 17.98 -3.74 12.26
CA SER A 102 16.97 -2.71 12.04
C SER A 102 15.59 -3.29 12.34
N LEU A 103 14.76 -2.53 13.03
CA LEU A 103 13.39 -2.88 13.39
C LEU A 103 12.43 -1.93 12.68
N HIS A 104 11.42 -2.49 12.01
CA HIS A 104 10.34 -1.73 11.39
C HIS A 104 9.00 -2.30 11.83
N VAL A 105 8.09 -1.41 12.21
CA VAL A 105 6.70 -1.74 12.54
C VAL A 105 5.79 -0.92 11.64
N ALA A 106 4.83 -1.55 11.01
CA ALA A 106 3.86 -0.88 10.16
C ALA A 106 2.45 -1.36 10.47
N GLY A 107 1.51 -0.42 10.45
CA GLY A 107 0.08 -0.66 10.47
C GLY A 107 -0.53 -0.23 9.14
N ILE A 108 -1.29 -1.11 8.52
CA ILE A 108 -1.95 -0.89 7.24
C ILE A 108 -3.45 -0.94 7.46
N ASN A 109 -4.18 -0.04 6.77
CA ASN A 109 -5.63 0.09 6.91
C ASN A 109 -6.06 0.29 8.38
N LEU A 110 -5.42 1.24 9.06
CA LEU A 110 -5.66 1.51 10.49
C LEU A 110 -7.12 1.86 10.80
N GLY A 111 -7.84 2.41 9.82
CA GLY A 111 -9.28 2.69 9.89
C GLY A 111 -10.17 1.47 9.77
N ASP A 112 -9.62 0.28 9.51
CA ASP A 112 -10.37 -0.97 9.30
C ASP A 112 -11.45 -0.86 8.22
N VAL A 113 -11.12 -0.13 7.14
CA VAL A 113 -12.03 0.09 6.02
C VAL A 113 -12.25 -1.21 5.27
N ALA A 114 -13.50 -1.60 5.08
CA ALA A 114 -13.86 -2.72 4.21
C ALA A 114 -13.86 -2.25 2.76
N TYR A 115 -12.99 -2.79 1.92
CA TYR A 115 -12.84 -2.36 0.53
C TYR A 115 -12.56 -3.53 -0.41
N GLN A 116 -12.82 -3.29 -1.69
CA GLN A 116 -12.48 -4.20 -2.78
C GLN A 116 -11.65 -3.45 -3.82
N ASN A 117 -10.49 -3.99 -4.19
CA ASN A 117 -9.69 -3.43 -5.28
C ASN A 117 -10.41 -3.70 -6.62
N HIS A 118 -10.41 -2.70 -7.52
CA HIS A 118 -11.08 -2.80 -8.81
C HIS A 118 -10.57 -3.99 -9.64
N LEU A 119 -9.29 -4.27 -9.60
CA LEU A 119 -8.66 -5.37 -10.34
C LEU A 119 -8.80 -6.73 -9.67
N SER A 120 -9.38 -6.79 -8.45
CA SER A 120 -9.59 -8.06 -7.76
C SER A 120 -10.71 -8.85 -8.45
N ARG A 121 -10.38 -10.03 -8.94
CA ARG A 121 -11.38 -10.98 -9.46
C ARG A 121 -12.28 -11.54 -8.37
N LEU A 122 -11.83 -11.52 -7.13
CA LEU A 122 -12.57 -12.02 -5.98
C LEU A 122 -13.79 -11.17 -5.62
N LYS A 123 -13.90 -9.95 -6.13
CA LYS A 123 -15.10 -9.11 -5.95
C LYS A 123 -16.36 -9.71 -6.62
N TYR A 124 -16.17 -10.63 -7.56
CA TYR A 124 -17.25 -11.35 -8.26
C TYR A 124 -17.60 -12.70 -7.65
N ALA A 125 -16.95 -13.09 -6.54
CA ALA A 125 -17.31 -14.30 -5.81
C ALA A 125 -18.74 -14.20 -5.25
N ALA A 126 -19.34 -15.33 -4.97
CA ALA A 126 -20.68 -15.40 -4.41
C ALA A 126 -20.83 -14.63 -3.10
N GLU A 127 -22.05 -14.28 -2.77
CA GLU A 127 -22.37 -13.62 -1.49
C GLU A 127 -21.93 -14.49 -0.30
N ASN A 128 -21.29 -13.85 0.66
CA ASN A 128 -20.95 -14.48 1.93
C ASN A 128 -22.20 -14.51 2.81
N MET A 129 -22.78 -15.69 3.00
CA MET A 129 -24.03 -15.89 3.75
C MET A 129 -23.95 -15.41 5.21
N ALA A 130 -22.76 -15.36 5.83
CA ALA A 130 -22.60 -14.90 7.19
C ALA A 130 -22.58 -13.36 7.31
N THR A 131 -22.16 -12.64 6.28
CA THR A 131 -21.99 -11.18 6.31
C THR A 131 -22.94 -10.43 5.37
N GLY A 132 -23.63 -11.13 4.46
CA GLY A 132 -24.47 -10.52 3.42
C GLY A 132 -23.67 -9.71 2.39
N ARG A 133 -22.35 -9.88 2.33
CA ARG A 133 -21.50 -9.11 1.43
C ARG A 133 -21.19 -9.89 0.15
N MET A 134 -21.38 -9.22 -0.99
CA MET A 134 -21.02 -9.77 -2.29
C MET A 134 -19.50 -9.74 -2.49
N GLY A 135 -18.92 -10.89 -2.87
CA GLY A 135 -17.50 -11.03 -3.16
C GLY A 135 -16.60 -11.07 -1.91
N VAL A 136 -15.31 -11.17 -2.13
CA VAL A 136 -14.29 -11.15 -1.08
C VAL A 136 -13.70 -9.76 -0.96
N PHE A 137 -13.67 -9.24 0.26
CA PHE A 137 -13.04 -7.97 0.60
C PHE A 137 -11.55 -8.16 0.90
N ASN A 138 -10.78 -7.11 0.66
CA ASN A 138 -9.37 -7.09 1.04
C ASN A 138 -9.22 -7.13 2.57
N MET A 139 -8.00 -7.42 3.03
CA MET A 139 -7.69 -7.47 4.45
C MET A 139 -8.07 -6.16 5.14
N GLY A 140 -8.70 -6.27 6.30
CA GLY A 140 -8.92 -5.17 7.22
C GLY A 140 -7.60 -4.65 7.80
N ARG A 141 -7.68 -4.07 8.98
CA ARG A 141 -6.50 -3.60 9.71
C ARG A 141 -5.50 -4.73 9.92
N ASN A 142 -4.24 -4.47 9.58
CA ASN A 142 -3.18 -5.41 9.88
C ASN A 142 -1.91 -4.70 10.36
N PHE A 143 -1.07 -5.44 11.09
CA PHE A 143 0.22 -4.97 11.58
C PHE A 143 1.31 -5.91 11.12
N SER A 144 2.45 -5.34 10.78
CA SER A 144 3.63 -6.09 10.39
C SER A 144 4.85 -5.64 11.19
N ILE A 145 5.73 -6.59 11.52
CA ILE A 145 7.02 -6.35 12.13
C ILE A 145 8.08 -6.95 11.20
N LYS A 146 9.08 -6.16 10.85
CA LYS A 146 10.22 -6.60 10.05
C LYS A 146 11.51 -6.34 10.81
N ILE A 147 12.34 -7.38 10.95
CA ILE A 147 13.67 -7.31 11.54
C ILE A 147 14.69 -7.63 10.46
N ASN A 148 15.64 -6.72 10.22
CA ASN A 148 16.77 -6.93 9.32
C ASN A 148 18.06 -7.08 10.14
N ILE A 149 18.72 -8.20 10.02
CA ILE A 149 20.01 -8.48 10.70
C ILE A 149 21.11 -8.51 9.64
N PRO A 150 22.05 -7.52 9.62
CA PRO A 150 23.16 -7.53 8.68
C PRO A 150 24.17 -8.61 9.06
N ILE A 151 24.39 -9.58 8.18
CA ILE A 151 25.39 -10.64 8.35
C ILE A 151 26.60 -10.29 7.47
N SER A 152 27.75 -10.03 8.07
CA SER A 152 29.02 -9.85 7.33
C SER A 152 29.88 -11.11 7.45
N THR A 153 30.12 -11.80 6.34
CA THR A 153 31.06 -12.92 6.26
C THR A 153 32.41 -12.41 5.74
N HIS A 154 33.47 -12.50 6.54
CA HIS A 154 34.83 -12.35 6.03
C HIS A 154 35.28 -13.69 5.43
N LEU A 155 35.25 -13.80 4.11
CA LEU A 155 36.00 -14.85 3.44
C LEU A 155 37.50 -14.51 3.58
N LYS A 156 38.23 -15.24 4.44
CA LYS A 156 39.69 -15.23 4.39
C LYS A 156 40.08 -15.83 3.05
N GLY A 157 40.52 -15.00 2.10
CA GLY A 157 41.22 -15.49 0.93
C GLY A 157 42.46 -16.27 1.37
N GLY A 158 42.54 -17.53 0.96
CA GLY A 158 43.75 -18.33 1.11
C GLY A 158 44.81 -17.90 0.11
#